data_1975da04e8fee89193d7781080776873
#
_entry.id   1975da04e8fee89193d7781080776873
#
_cell.length_a   1.000
_cell.length_b   1.000
_cell.length_c   1.000
_cell.angle_alpha   90.00
_cell.angle_beta   90.00
_cell.angle_gamma   90.00
#
_symmetry.space_group_name_H-M   'P 1'
#
loop_
_entity.id
_entity.type
_entity.pdbx_description
1 polymer ?
#
loop_
_entity_poly.entity_id
_entity_poly.type
_entity_poly.pdbx_seq_one_letter_code
_entity_poly.pdbx_strand_id
1 'polypeptide(L)'
;STLWRSHPGVTVTAEFVGSGAGVEAVSNGTADIGNSSRNLKDEEKADGVAENIVAIDGIAVVVDAANTVEDLTKQQLSDIYEGKITNWKDAGGNDAPIVVVGRESGSGTRSAFEELLELEDVCKYSNELDSTGAVMAKVASTPGAIGYVSLDVLDDTVKAVKLEGAELQRKTSRQAPTS
;
A
#
# COMPACT_ATOMS: atom_id res chain seq x y z
N SER A 1 17.07 13.88 -6.91
CA SER A 1 18.17 13.01 -7.35
C SER A 1 19.04 13.76 -8.35
N THR A 2 20.38 13.55 -8.29
CA THR A 2 21.38 14.32 -9.01
C THR A 2 21.78 13.71 -10.37
N LEU A 3 21.25 12.55 -10.72
CA LEU A 3 21.65 11.78 -11.93
C LEU A 3 21.34 12.48 -13.25
N TRP A 4 20.24 13.22 -13.37
CA TRP A 4 19.87 13.93 -14.60
C TRP A 4 20.67 15.25 -14.81
N ARG A 5 21.28 15.81 -13.73
CA ARG A 5 22.13 17.01 -13.83
C ARG A 5 23.42 16.78 -14.63
N SER A 6 23.81 15.53 -14.82
CA SER A 6 25.00 15.16 -15.61
C SER A 6 24.72 14.98 -17.12
N HIS A 7 23.47 15.13 -17.56
CA HIS A 7 23.08 14.96 -18.95
C HIS A 7 22.48 16.27 -19.48
N PRO A 8 23.30 17.23 -19.93
CA PRO A 8 22.83 18.48 -20.52
C PRO A 8 22.02 18.19 -21.77
N GLY A 9 20.79 18.73 -21.83
CA GLY A 9 19.86 18.51 -22.93
C GLY A 9 18.71 17.54 -22.60
N VAL A 10 18.72 16.90 -21.44
CA VAL A 10 17.58 16.09 -20.96
C VAL A 10 16.76 16.91 -19.97
N THR A 11 15.48 17.10 -20.26
CA THR A 11 14.51 17.68 -19.33
C THR A 11 13.64 16.56 -18.76
N VAL A 12 13.54 16.47 -17.44
CA VAL A 12 12.69 15.48 -16.75
C VAL A 12 11.57 16.22 -16.04
N THR A 13 10.34 15.90 -16.38
CA THR A 13 9.14 16.33 -15.67
C THR A 13 8.58 15.15 -14.89
N ALA A 14 8.21 15.35 -13.62
CA ALA A 14 7.63 14.31 -12.79
C ALA A 14 6.23 14.74 -12.35
N GLU A 15 5.27 13.87 -12.53
CA GLU A 15 3.91 14.00 -12.02
C GLU A 15 3.66 12.97 -10.92
N PHE A 16 2.96 13.37 -9.88
CA PHE A 16 2.64 12.50 -8.74
C PHE A 16 1.21 12.01 -8.88
N VAL A 17 1.07 10.77 -9.37
CA VAL A 17 -0.20 10.11 -9.64
C VAL A 17 -0.17 8.67 -9.11
N GLY A 18 -1.34 8.02 -9.00
CA GLY A 18 -1.41 6.61 -8.61
C GLY A 18 -0.85 5.68 -9.70
N SER A 19 -0.55 4.41 -9.33
CA SER A 19 0.05 3.42 -10.24
C SER A 19 -0.75 3.20 -11.51
N GLY A 20 -2.09 3.18 -11.43
CA GLY A 20 -2.95 3.02 -12.60
C GLY A 20 -2.76 4.14 -13.61
N ALA A 21 -2.79 5.41 -13.17
CA ALA A 21 -2.57 6.56 -14.04
C ALA A 21 -1.15 6.60 -14.61
N GLY A 22 -0.13 6.17 -13.82
CA GLY A 22 1.25 6.05 -14.30
C GLY A 22 1.40 5.02 -15.42
N VAL A 23 0.78 3.85 -15.29
CA VAL A 23 0.78 2.79 -16.31
C VAL A 23 0.02 3.25 -17.57
N GLU A 24 -1.16 3.85 -17.40
CA GLU A 24 -1.96 4.39 -18.50
C GLU A 24 -1.19 5.46 -19.29
N ALA A 25 -0.48 6.36 -18.61
CA ALA A 25 0.33 7.39 -19.24
C ALA A 25 1.45 6.81 -20.11
N VAL A 26 2.06 5.70 -19.70
CA VAL A 26 3.06 4.98 -20.52
C VAL A 26 2.38 4.26 -21.68
N SER A 27 1.27 3.57 -21.45
CA SER A 27 0.55 2.84 -22.50
C SER A 27 0.08 3.75 -23.63
N ASN A 28 -0.41 4.95 -23.31
CA ASN A 28 -0.87 5.92 -24.31
C ASN A 28 0.24 6.85 -24.84
N GLY A 29 1.49 6.69 -24.40
CA GLY A 29 2.66 7.43 -24.86
C GLY A 29 2.77 8.88 -24.35
N THR A 30 2.03 9.26 -23.31
CA THR A 30 2.12 10.60 -22.69
C THR A 30 3.25 10.70 -21.65
N ALA A 31 3.78 9.56 -21.20
CA ALA A 31 4.96 9.47 -20.36
C ALA A 31 5.93 8.40 -20.87
N ASP A 32 7.23 8.62 -20.69
CA ASP A 32 8.28 7.67 -21.06
C ASP A 32 8.49 6.59 -19.99
N ILE A 33 8.23 6.92 -18.72
CA ILE A 33 8.42 6.03 -17.56
C ILE A 33 7.25 6.22 -16.60
N GLY A 34 6.63 5.12 -16.20
CA GLY A 34 5.62 5.06 -15.13
C GLY A 34 6.12 4.26 -13.94
N ASN A 35 5.98 4.79 -12.74
CA ASN A 35 6.26 4.06 -11.51
C ASN A 35 4.97 3.38 -11.03
N SER A 36 5.08 2.09 -10.69
CA SER A 36 3.99 1.29 -10.13
C SER A 36 4.45 0.59 -8.87
N SER A 37 3.61 0.58 -7.84
CA SER A 37 3.81 -0.17 -6.60
C SER A 37 3.10 -1.54 -6.60
N ARG A 38 2.61 -1.98 -7.77
CA ARG A 38 2.09 -3.33 -8.01
C ARG A 38 2.67 -3.89 -9.31
N ASN A 39 2.51 -5.19 -9.51
CA ASN A 39 2.78 -5.81 -10.81
C ASN A 39 1.85 -5.27 -11.89
N LEU A 40 2.30 -5.28 -13.13
CA LEU A 40 1.44 -5.00 -14.27
C LEU A 40 0.41 -6.11 -14.43
N LYS A 41 -0.82 -5.73 -14.75
CA LYS A 41 -1.88 -6.67 -15.14
C LYS A 41 -1.56 -7.26 -16.53
N ASP A 42 -2.12 -8.43 -16.82
CA ASP A 42 -1.90 -9.10 -18.12
C ASP A 42 -2.36 -8.24 -19.30
N GLU A 43 -3.46 -7.50 -19.16
CA GLU A 43 -3.94 -6.53 -20.15
C GLU A 43 -2.95 -5.39 -20.38
N GLU A 44 -2.34 -4.83 -19.33
CA GLU A 44 -1.35 -3.76 -19.42
C GLU A 44 -0.05 -4.24 -20.12
N LYS A 45 0.34 -5.50 -19.88
CA LYS A 45 1.46 -6.14 -20.58
C LYS A 45 1.13 -6.39 -22.05
N ALA A 46 -0.11 -6.75 -22.36
CA ALA A 46 -0.59 -6.95 -23.74
C ALA A 46 -0.59 -5.65 -24.53
N ASP A 47 -0.77 -4.50 -23.90
CA ASP A 47 -0.68 -3.16 -24.51
C ASP A 47 0.77 -2.71 -24.78
N GLY A 48 1.75 -3.58 -24.53
CA GLY A 48 3.16 -3.34 -24.85
C GLY A 48 3.95 -2.57 -23.79
N VAL A 49 3.39 -2.38 -22.59
CA VAL A 49 4.11 -1.77 -21.46
C VAL A 49 5.16 -2.76 -20.95
N ALA A 50 6.44 -2.34 -20.94
CA ALA A 50 7.54 -3.13 -20.41
C ALA A 50 7.65 -2.97 -18.89
N GLU A 51 7.67 -4.08 -18.15
CA GLU A 51 7.84 -4.11 -16.70
C GLU A 51 9.31 -4.26 -16.33
N ASN A 52 9.84 -3.29 -15.58
CA ASN A 52 11.17 -3.35 -14.98
C ASN A 52 11.06 -3.30 -13.46
N ILE A 53 11.27 -4.42 -12.79
CA ILE A 53 11.23 -4.51 -11.33
C ILE A 53 12.49 -3.87 -10.75
N VAL A 54 12.36 -2.69 -10.15
CA VAL A 54 13.47 -1.92 -9.55
C VAL A 54 13.59 -2.14 -8.04
N ALA A 55 12.49 -2.52 -7.38
CA ALA A 55 12.45 -2.83 -5.95
C ALA A 55 11.29 -3.76 -5.65
N ILE A 56 11.40 -4.53 -4.57
CA ILE A 56 10.30 -5.31 -4.00
C ILE A 56 10.02 -4.70 -2.63
N ASP A 57 8.80 -4.22 -2.45
CA ASP A 57 8.33 -3.62 -1.20
C ASP A 57 7.29 -4.52 -0.52
N GLY A 58 7.12 -4.33 0.79
CA GLY A 58 6.09 -4.99 1.58
C GLY A 58 5.03 -3.99 2.05
N ILE A 59 3.87 -4.51 2.43
CA ILE A 59 2.77 -3.75 2.99
C ILE A 59 2.65 -4.09 4.48
N ALA A 60 2.56 -3.07 5.32
CA ALA A 60 2.27 -3.20 6.73
C ALA A 60 0.83 -2.79 7.02
N VAL A 61 0.14 -3.57 7.84
CA VAL A 61 -1.13 -3.15 8.46
C VAL A 61 -0.80 -2.33 9.70
N VAL A 62 -1.41 -1.17 9.82
CA VAL A 62 -1.14 -0.22 10.92
C VAL A 62 -2.42 0.19 11.63
N VAL A 63 -2.29 0.40 12.94
CA VAL A 63 -3.36 0.92 13.80
C VAL A 63 -2.83 2.12 14.59
N ASP A 64 -3.74 2.89 15.20
CA ASP A 64 -3.32 3.96 16.12
C ASP A 64 -2.49 3.40 17.29
N ALA A 65 -1.56 4.20 17.81
CA ALA A 65 -0.58 3.76 18.79
C ALA A 65 -1.20 3.31 20.13
N ALA A 66 -2.43 3.74 20.45
CA ALA A 66 -3.16 3.36 21.64
C ALA A 66 -3.97 2.07 21.50
N ASN A 67 -4.08 1.53 20.30
CA ASN A 67 -4.81 0.29 20.03
C ASN A 67 -4.12 -0.89 20.72
N THR A 68 -4.89 -1.75 21.38
CA THR A 68 -4.37 -2.90 22.13
C THR A 68 -4.16 -4.15 21.30
N VAL A 69 -4.68 -4.18 20.06
CA VAL A 69 -4.51 -5.32 19.16
C VAL A 69 -3.07 -5.38 18.65
N GLU A 70 -2.44 -6.54 18.77
CA GLU A 70 -1.07 -6.78 18.32
C GLU A 70 -0.98 -7.75 17.14
N ASP A 71 -2.01 -8.59 17.00
CA ASP A 71 -2.05 -9.64 15.98
C ASP A 71 -3.48 -9.78 15.44
N LEU A 72 -3.60 -10.01 14.14
CA LEU A 72 -4.86 -10.30 13.46
C LEU A 72 -4.66 -11.54 12.59
N THR A 73 -5.71 -12.34 12.46
CA THR A 73 -5.74 -13.37 11.43
C THR A 73 -6.06 -12.73 10.06
N LYS A 74 -5.69 -13.38 8.97
CA LYS A 74 -6.05 -12.95 7.62
C LYS A 74 -7.57 -12.78 7.49
N GLN A 75 -8.35 -13.70 8.07
CA GLN A 75 -9.80 -13.65 8.07
C GLN A 75 -10.35 -12.43 8.83
N GLN A 76 -9.83 -12.15 10.04
CA GLN A 76 -10.25 -10.95 10.80
C GLN A 76 -9.96 -9.67 10.03
N LEU A 77 -8.79 -9.59 9.40
CA LEU A 77 -8.41 -8.43 8.60
C LEU A 77 -9.37 -8.26 7.41
N SER A 78 -9.69 -9.33 6.69
CA SER A 78 -10.66 -9.32 5.60
C SER A 78 -12.05 -8.90 6.11
N ASP A 79 -12.53 -9.46 7.21
CA ASP A 79 -13.84 -9.14 7.80
C ASP A 79 -13.95 -7.68 8.26
N ILE A 80 -12.84 -7.08 8.72
CA ILE A 80 -12.77 -5.65 9.05
C ILE A 80 -12.95 -4.81 7.78
N TYR A 81 -12.19 -5.10 6.72
CA TYR A 81 -12.26 -4.32 5.48
C TYR A 81 -13.56 -4.53 4.70
N GLU A 82 -14.20 -5.68 4.82
CA GLU A 82 -15.54 -5.93 4.29
C GLU A 82 -16.67 -5.31 5.15
N GLY A 83 -16.33 -4.81 6.35
CA GLY A 83 -17.29 -4.23 7.30
C GLY A 83 -18.18 -5.26 8.01
N LYS A 84 -17.72 -6.50 8.13
CA LYS A 84 -18.35 -7.56 8.94
C LYS A 84 -17.97 -7.40 10.41
N ILE A 85 -16.71 -7.03 10.70
CA ILE A 85 -16.21 -6.64 12.02
C ILE A 85 -16.10 -5.13 12.04
N THR A 86 -16.87 -4.46 12.92
CA THR A 86 -16.94 -3.00 13.02
C THR A 86 -16.52 -2.47 14.40
N ASN A 87 -16.19 -3.37 15.31
CA ASN A 87 -15.75 -3.04 16.67
C ASN A 87 -14.51 -3.87 17.02
N TRP A 88 -13.51 -3.23 17.61
CA TRP A 88 -12.25 -3.89 17.97
C TRP A 88 -12.41 -5.03 18.98
N LYS A 89 -13.44 -5.02 19.84
CA LYS A 89 -13.71 -6.12 20.78
C LYS A 89 -13.92 -7.46 20.06
N ASP A 90 -14.47 -7.43 18.84
CA ASP A 90 -14.73 -8.63 18.04
C ASP A 90 -13.44 -9.17 17.38
N ALA A 91 -12.36 -8.37 17.42
CA ALA A 91 -11.02 -8.72 16.95
C ALA A 91 -10.00 -8.83 18.12
N GLY A 92 -10.46 -8.93 19.37
CA GLY A 92 -9.59 -9.11 20.54
C GLY A 92 -9.05 -7.80 21.15
N GLY A 93 -9.56 -6.66 20.72
CA GLY A 93 -9.20 -5.35 21.26
C GLY A 93 -10.22 -4.78 22.26
N ASN A 94 -10.10 -3.48 22.52
CA ASN A 94 -11.02 -2.75 23.38
C ASN A 94 -12.39 -2.55 22.70
N ASP A 95 -13.43 -2.24 23.51
CA ASP A 95 -14.74 -1.87 22.98
C ASP A 95 -14.67 -0.46 22.37
N ALA A 96 -14.36 -0.42 21.07
CA ALA A 96 -14.21 0.80 20.31
C ALA A 96 -14.57 0.54 18.82
N PRO A 97 -15.18 1.49 18.12
CA PRO A 97 -15.50 1.35 16.71
C PRO A 97 -14.22 1.32 15.86
N ILE A 98 -14.26 0.59 14.76
CA ILE A 98 -13.17 0.54 13.79
C ILE A 98 -13.39 1.60 12.71
N VAL A 99 -12.35 2.40 12.44
CA VAL A 99 -12.32 3.36 11.33
C VAL A 99 -11.38 2.83 10.25
N VAL A 100 -11.94 2.37 9.14
CA VAL A 100 -11.18 1.75 8.04
C VAL A 100 -10.64 2.82 7.11
N VAL A 101 -9.31 2.92 7.01
CA VAL A 101 -8.60 3.91 6.20
C VAL A 101 -7.85 3.20 5.08
N GLY A 102 -7.99 3.70 3.86
CA GLY A 102 -7.30 3.18 2.70
C GLY A 102 -6.85 4.24 1.73
N ARG A 103 -6.33 3.78 0.60
CA ARG A 103 -5.89 4.60 -0.52
C ARG A 103 -7.01 4.73 -1.56
N GLU A 104 -6.90 5.73 -2.39
CA GLU A 104 -7.74 5.94 -3.58
C GLU A 104 -7.68 4.75 -4.55
N SER A 105 -8.68 4.60 -5.40
CA SER A 105 -8.84 3.44 -6.31
C SER A 105 -7.68 3.26 -7.32
N GLY A 106 -6.96 4.33 -7.65
CA GLY A 106 -5.80 4.29 -8.56
C GLY A 106 -4.48 3.88 -7.88
N SER A 107 -4.47 3.66 -6.56
CA SER A 107 -3.27 3.34 -5.80
C SER A 107 -2.78 1.91 -6.04
N GLY A 108 -1.50 1.77 -6.40
CA GLY A 108 -0.87 0.46 -6.50
C GLY A 108 -0.73 -0.26 -5.16
N THR A 109 -0.52 0.48 -4.07
CA THR A 109 -0.49 -0.09 -2.71
C THR A 109 -1.86 -0.67 -2.33
N ARG A 110 -2.96 0.04 -2.67
CA ARG A 110 -4.32 -0.48 -2.49
C ARG A 110 -4.55 -1.74 -3.30
N SER A 111 -4.23 -1.74 -4.59
CA SER A 111 -4.40 -2.90 -5.45
C SER A 111 -3.63 -4.11 -4.93
N ALA A 112 -2.38 -3.92 -4.50
CA ALA A 112 -1.58 -5.00 -3.95
C ALA A 112 -2.12 -5.54 -2.61
N PHE A 113 -2.66 -4.65 -1.75
CA PHE A 113 -3.28 -5.03 -0.49
C PHE A 113 -4.57 -5.83 -0.71
N GLU A 114 -5.46 -5.33 -1.57
CA GLU A 114 -6.75 -5.98 -1.88
C GLU A 114 -6.53 -7.34 -2.57
N GLU A 115 -5.60 -7.43 -3.52
CA GLU A 115 -5.23 -8.69 -4.20
C GLU A 115 -4.68 -9.73 -3.19
N LEU A 116 -3.80 -9.33 -2.27
CA LEU A 116 -3.23 -10.22 -1.26
C LEU A 116 -4.30 -10.85 -0.35
N LEU A 117 -5.37 -10.12 -0.08
CA LEU A 117 -6.46 -10.52 0.79
C LEU A 117 -7.71 -11.00 0.03
N GLU A 118 -7.68 -10.98 -1.30
CA GLU A 118 -8.83 -11.32 -2.16
C GLU A 118 -10.05 -10.42 -1.87
N LEU A 119 -9.80 -9.11 -1.74
CA LEU A 119 -10.78 -8.10 -1.33
C LEU A 119 -11.10 -7.06 -2.43
N GLU A 120 -10.75 -7.35 -3.68
CA GLU A 120 -11.03 -6.43 -4.78
C GLU A 120 -12.53 -6.10 -4.85
N ASP A 121 -12.83 -4.81 -4.92
CA ASP A 121 -14.18 -4.24 -5.03
C ASP A 121 -15.14 -4.52 -3.84
N VAL A 122 -14.68 -5.14 -2.75
CA VAL A 122 -15.53 -5.45 -1.58
C VAL A 122 -15.19 -4.62 -0.33
N CYS A 123 -14.07 -3.91 -0.34
CA CYS A 123 -13.63 -3.08 0.78
C CYS A 123 -14.58 -1.91 1.07
N LYS A 124 -14.88 -1.70 2.36
CA LYS A 124 -15.71 -0.60 2.85
C LYS A 124 -14.84 0.40 3.62
N TYR A 125 -14.23 1.30 2.90
CA TYR A 125 -13.41 2.36 3.49
C TYR A 125 -14.25 3.46 4.12
N SER A 126 -13.89 3.87 5.35
CA SER A 126 -14.41 5.09 5.99
C SER A 126 -13.76 6.35 5.39
N ASN A 127 -12.48 6.24 5.02
CA ASN A 127 -11.71 7.29 4.37
C ASN A 127 -10.83 6.70 3.29
N GLU A 128 -10.81 7.33 2.11
CA GLU A 128 -9.88 7.06 1.03
C GLU A 128 -8.95 8.26 0.85
N LEU A 129 -7.64 8.04 0.83
CA LEU A 129 -6.62 9.09 0.84
C LEU A 129 -5.65 8.94 -0.33
N ASP A 130 -5.10 10.05 -0.77
CA ASP A 130 -4.30 10.17 -1.99
C ASP A 130 -2.82 9.79 -1.84
N SER A 131 -2.36 9.52 -0.61
CA SER A 131 -0.97 9.16 -0.36
C SER A 131 -0.81 8.23 0.84
N THR A 132 0.26 7.45 0.85
CA THR A 132 0.61 6.56 1.98
C THR A 132 0.89 7.36 3.25
N GLY A 133 1.54 8.52 3.14
CA GLY A 133 1.77 9.43 4.26
C GLY A 133 0.46 9.99 4.84
N ALA A 134 -0.54 10.29 4.01
CA ALA A 134 -1.86 10.72 4.46
C ALA A 134 -2.60 9.61 5.21
N VAL A 135 -2.51 8.35 4.74
CA VAL A 135 -3.06 7.18 5.47
C VAL A 135 -2.41 7.07 6.83
N MET A 136 -1.08 7.13 6.91
CA MET A 136 -0.35 7.03 8.18
C MET A 136 -0.73 8.16 9.15
N ALA A 137 -0.78 9.42 8.68
CA ALA A 137 -1.19 10.56 9.49
C ALA A 137 -2.64 10.44 9.99
N LYS A 138 -3.55 9.94 9.15
CA LYS A 138 -4.95 9.71 9.52
C LYS A 138 -5.08 8.64 10.59
N VAL A 139 -4.37 7.51 10.44
CA VAL A 139 -4.36 6.43 11.44
C VAL A 139 -3.78 6.93 12.76
N ALA A 140 -2.65 7.63 12.74
CA ALA A 140 -2.01 8.18 13.94
C ALA A 140 -2.91 9.14 14.72
N SER A 141 -3.77 9.91 14.05
CA SER A 141 -4.63 10.93 14.64
C SER A 141 -6.06 10.49 14.95
N THR A 142 -6.44 9.25 14.59
CA THR A 142 -7.82 8.77 14.72
C THR A 142 -7.87 7.53 15.61
N PRO A 143 -8.36 7.62 16.85
CA PRO A 143 -8.55 6.46 17.70
C PRO A 143 -9.41 5.38 17.05
N GLY A 144 -8.99 4.12 17.12
CA GLY A 144 -9.66 2.98 16.49
C GLY A 144 -9.43 2.85 15.00
N ALA A 145 -8.57 3.66 14.39
CA ALA A 145 -8.26 3.54 12.97
C ALA A 145 -7.38 2.34 12.66
N ILE A 146 -7.63 1.76 11.48
CA ILE A 146 -6.78 0.76 10.83
C ILE A 146 -6.50 1.21 9.40
N GLY A 147 -5.29 0.98 8.93
CA GLY A 147 -4.87 1.28 7.57
C GLY A 147 -3.77 0.35 7.09
N TYR A 148 -3.33 0.53 5.87
CA TYR A 148 -2.15 -0.15 5.33
C TYR A 148 -1.21 0.86 4.69
N VAL A 149 0.08 0.61 4.84
CA VAL A 149 1.15 1.46 4.33
C VAL A 149 2.27 0.61 3.74
N SER A 150 3.05 1.21 2.87
CA SER A 150 4.29 0.60 2.40
C SER A 150 5.33 0.58 3.53
N LEU A 151 6.10 -0.51 3.66
CA LEU A 151 7.05 -0.71 4.76
C LEU A 151 8.17 0.34 4.82
N ASP A 152 8.49 0.97 3.69
CA ASP A 152 9.54 2.00 3.60
C ASP A 152 9.16 3.32 4.27
N VAL A 153 7.86 3.59 4.46
CA VAL A 153 7.35 4.82 5.12
C VAL A 153 6.91 4.60 6.56
N LEU A 154 6.95 3.36 7.06
CA LEU A 154 6.53 3.02 8.42
C LEU A 154 7.44 3.71 9.44
N ASP A 155 6.84 4.40 10.42
CA ASP A 155 7.50 5.05 11.54
C ASP A 155 6.76 4.82 12.87
N ASP A 156 7.28 5.41 13.95
CA ASP A 156 6.78 5.24 15.33
C ASP A 156 5.45 5.98 15.62
N THR A 157 4.88 6.69 14.66
CA THR A 157 3.60 7.42 14.85
C THR A 157 2.40 6.50 14.85
N VAL A 158 2.55 5.30 14.29
CA VAL A 158 1.53 4.25 14.22
C VAL A 158 2.11 2.92 14.74
N LYS A 159 1.23 2.00 15.09
CA LYS A 159 1.62 0.64 15.49
C LYS A 159 1.36 -0.34 14.36
N ALA A 160 2.40 -1.09 13.95
CA ALA A 160 2.24 -2.20 13.02
C ALA A 160 1.60 -3.40 13.74
N VAL A 161 0.65 -4.05 13.08
CA VAL A 161 -0.04 -5.25 13.57
C VAL A 161 0.55 -6.46 12.87
N LYS A 162 0.83 -7.52 13.64
CA LYS A 162 1.25 -8.82 13.10
C LYS A 162 0.08 -9.49 12.39
N LEU A 163 0.37 -10.26 11.37
CA LEU A 163 -0.61 -11.09 10.70
C LEU A 163 -0.30 -12.56 10.96
N GLU A 164 -1.20 -13.25 11.69
CA GLU A 164 -1.07 -14.68 12.06
C GLU A 164 0.26 -15.00 12.78
N GLY A 165 0.71 -14.09 13.68
CA GLY A 165 1.95 -14.21 14.42
C GLY A 165 3.22 -13.92 13.62
N ALA A 166 3.10 -13.68 12.30
CA ALA A 166 4.23 -13.27 11.48
C ALA A 166 4.37 -11.74 11.48
N GLU A 167 5.54 -11.25 11.84
CA GLU A 167 5.91 -9.89 11.47
C GLU A 167 5.96 -9.83 9.94
N LEU A 168 5.37 -8.80 9.35
CA LEU A 168 5.53 -8.51 7.93
C LEU A 168 6.99 -8.16 7.68
N GLN A 169 7.81 -9.19 7.47
CA GLN A 169 9.24 -9.04 7.24
C GLN A 169 9.48 -8.57 5.79
N ARG A 170 10.33 -7.56 5.64
CA ARG A 170 11.05 -7.32 4.39
C ARG A 170 11.65 -8.63 3.91
N LYS A 171 11.16 -9.18 2.81
CA LYS A 171 11.94 -10.14 2.04
C LYS A 171 13.11 -9.37 1.42
N THR A 172 14.18 -9.26 2.16
CA THR A 172 15.47 -8.83 1.62
C THR A 172 16.02 -9.98 0.77
N SER A 173 15.61 -10.11 -0.46
CA SER A 173 16.33 -10.93 -1.42
C SER A 173 17.49 -10.13 -2.00
N ARG A 174 18.52 -9.91 -1.20
CA ARG A 174 19.87 -9.74 -1.73
C ARG A 174 20.40 -11.12 -2.08
N GLN A 175 20.21 -11.54 -3.30
CA GLN A 175 21.12 -12.45 -3.95
C GLN A 175 21.55 -11.82 -5.25
N ALA A 176 22.71 -11.14 -5.18
CA ALA A 176 23.48 -10.84 -6.36
C ALA A 176 23.96 -12.18 -6.96
N PRO A 177 23.87 -12.40 -8.27
CA PRO A 177 24.53 -13.53 -8.87
C PRO A 177 26.04 -13.28 -8.78
N THR A 178 26.73 -14.20 -8.12
CA THR A 178 28.18 -14.35 -8.25
C THR A 178 28.46 -14.86 -9.65
N SER A 179 29.21 -14.04 -10.42
CA SER A 179 30.03 -14.30 -11.60
C SER A 179 29.77 -15.55 -12.41
#